data_b28d28dcab938d4ecf68eef1273354fb
#
_entry.id   b28d28dcab938d4ecf68eef1273354fb
#
_cell.length_a   1.000
_cell.length_b   1.000
_cell.length_c   1.000
_cell.angle_alpha   90.00
_cell.angle_beta   90.00
_cell.angle_gamma   90.00
#
_symmetry.space_group_name_H-M   'P 1'
#
loop_
_entity.id
_entity.type
_entity.pdbx_description
1 polymer ?
#
loop_
_entity_poly.entity_id
_entity_poly.type
_entity_poly.pdbx_seq_one_letter_code
_entity_poly.pdbx_strand_id
1 'polypeptide(L)'
;MDTRALAEEPEPGEVGPRATVNPRLFRRAPRATLAPDGEVTVRFAVTRAVPAASLYYGTEVPEDPFALARLRRVSSELSIEDGAHTLRFDLRRLLRAKYDVGRVLERGVGVLRWRVEALDPTHGTTRVHDGRTAFSCTPTPCTEDSELVQLPTVVLGPFVDRVDHESATLSFETDVPTAALVAARSEGGRVRQGRSPIGTWHEIRLTGLRSGVRYRYLPLVVDGRGRIAEGRSATFSTWPAPDEDTRLTFAVLSDSRSGLGTADEQYAGTNRQVLWDLMLGALREGARFTVFVGDLIDGYRSHAGAVRYELRAWQKAIEPVGASMPIYEAMGNHEALIEYWTPGWAIGAVSPTSMEALFAERFVNPDNGPTAAEGAPPYDENVYSFDAGPAHLAVINSNYFWRSHFWRDDHPAAGRGFGEGWVDDAQLEWLDADLAAARERGQRHLFVFTHEPGFPNGGHVSDGMWWEGRHPEMLAQRDRLFRLLARHGVAAIFHGDEHNYSRTRVHDGLVDGLERPLWQVISGGAGAPYYAQERGVPWASDVRAFDARQHFVLVEIDGDDARARVVSRTGETLDRFDLTDAR
;
A
#
# COMPACT_ATOMS: atom_id res chain seq x y z
N MET A 1 17.79 0.35 23.76
CA MET A 1 16.62 -0.54 23.87
C MET A 1 16.88 -1.63 22.87
N ASP A 2 16.83 -2.85 23.31
CA ASP A 2 17.08 -4.00 22.44
C ASP A 2 15.92 -4.13 21.46
N THR A 3 16.12 -3.75 20.21
CA THR A 3 15.11 -3.83 19.14
C THR A 3 14.78 -5.28 18.77
N ARG A 4 15.63 -6.24 19.18
CA ARG A 4 15.37 -7.68 19.02
C ARG A 4 14.10 -8.14 19.76
N ALA A 5 13.77 -7.52 20.89
CA ALA A 5 12.56 -7.85 21.67
C ALA A 5 11.24 -7.45 20.99
N LEU A 6 11.28 -6.71 19.87
CA LEU A 6 10.08 -6.26 19.14
C LEU A 6 9.83 -7.06 17.86
N ALA A 7 10.82 -7.80 17.39
CA ALA A 7 10.75 -8.64 16.19
C ALA A 7 10.68 -10.14 16.50
N GLU A 8 10.90 -10.56 17.74
CA GLU A 8 10.79 -11.96 18.13
C GLU A 8 9.32 -12.36 18.22
N GLU A 9 8.97 -13.48 17.63
CA GLU A 9 7.69 -14.13 17.86
C GLU A 9 7.51 -14.35 19.36
N PRO A 10 6.35 -14.03 19.96
CA PRO A 10 6.15 -14.22 21.38
C PRO A 10 6.20 -15.70 21.75
N GLU A 11 6.92 -16.02 22.80
CA GLU A 11 6.96 -17.39 23.35
C GLU A 11 5.56 -17.88 23.73
N PRO A 12 5.26 -19.17 23.58
CA PRO A 12 4.00 -19.77 23.95
C PRO A 12 3.71 -19.58 25.45
N GLY A 13 2.94 -18.65 25.84
CA GLY A 13 2.66 -18.28 27.22
C GLY A 13 2.74 -16.76 27.48
N GLU A 14 3.38 -16.01 26.58
CA GLU A 14 3.36 -14.55 26.62
C GLU A 14 2.09 -13.94 26.01
N VAL A 15 1.19 -14.77 25.53
CA VAL A 15 -0.05 -14.42 24.81
C VAL A 15 -1.16 -13.90 25.74
N GLY A 16 -0.85 -13.44 26.91
CA GLY A 16 -1.85 -12.95 27.83
C GLY A 16 -2.39 -11.54 27.45
N PRO A 17 -1.91 -10.49 28.13
CA PRO A 17 -2.55 -9.17 28.04
C PRO A 17 -2.42 -8.47 26.68
N ARG A 18 -1.43 -8.84 25.83
CA ARG A 18 -1.22 -8.20 24.53
C ARG A 18 -2.28 -8.55 23.50
N ALA A 19 -2.79 -9.77 23.52
CA ALA A 19 -3.83 -10.24 22.59
C ALA A 19 -5.17 -9.49 22.75
N THR A 20 -5.43 -8.93 23.90
CA THR A 20 -6.67 -8.21 24.22
C THR A 20 -6.56 -6.69 23.98
N VAL A 21 -5.36 -6.18 23.79
CA VAL A 21 -5.14 -4.74 23.59
C VAL A 21 -5.25 -4.41 22.10
N ASN A 22 -6.44 -4.02 21.67
CA ASN A 22 -6.57 -3.34 20.39
C ASN A 22 -5.88 -1.97 20.50
N PRO A 23 -4.69 -1.76 19.90
CA PRO A 23 -3.96 -0.50 20.03
C PRO A 23 -4.67 0.66 19.33
N ARG A 24 -5.69 0.38 18.49
CA ARG A 24 -6.44 1.42 17.82
C ARG A 24 -7.41 2.10 18.75
N LEU A 25 -7.39 3.42 18.67
CA LEU A 25 -8.32 4.25 19.40
C LEU A 25 -9.73 4.21 18.77
N PHE A 26 -9.81 4.34 17.44
CA PHE A 26 -11.09 4.36 16.75
C PHE A 26 -11.59 2.94 16.48
N ARG A 27 -12.79 2.59 16.98
CA ARG A 27 -13.45 1.29 16.70
C ARG A 27 -13.83 1.13 15.24
N ARG A 28 -14.17 2.24 14.60
CA ARG A 28 -14.54 2.38 13.19
C ARG A 28 -14.17 3.76 12.70
N ALA A 29 -14.07 3.95 11.39
CA ALA A 29 -13.79 5.25 10.80
C ALA A 29 -14.79 6.31 11.30
N PRO A 30 -14.31 7.46 11.80
CA PRO A 30 -15.14 8.62 12.08
C PRO A 30 -15.98 9.02 10.86
N ARG A 31 -17.15 9.61 11.10
CA ARG A 31 -18.06 10.08 10.06
C ARG A 31 -18.51 11.49 10.33
N ALA A 32 -18.64 12.29 9.27
CA ALA A 32 -19.21 13.61 9.33
C ALA A 32 -20.59 13.64 8.65
N THR A 33 -21.50 14.40 9.22
CA THR A 33 -22.80 14.75 8.63
C THR A 33 -22.94 16.26 8.58
N LEU A 34 -23.55 16.78 7.51
CA LEU A 34 -23.82 18.18 7.31
C LEU A 34 -25.34 18.41 7.34
N ALA A 35 -25.79 19.28 8.23
CA ALA A 35 -27.17 19.73 8.30
C ALA A 35 -27.41 20.93 7.36
N PRO A 36 -28.68 21.18 6.94
CA PRO A 36 -29.01 22.29 6.02
C PRO A 36 -28.65 23.69 6.55
N ASP A 37 -28.63 23.87 7.87
CA ASP A 37 -28.22 25.09 8.55
C ASP A 37 -26.71 25.31 8.60
N GLY A 38 -25.90 24.36 8.05
CA GLY A 38 -24.46 24.43 7.98
C GLY A 38 -23.72 23.80 9.17
N GLU A 39 -24.42 23.23 10.14
CA GLU A 39 -23.76 22.48 11.21
C GLU A 39 -23.17 21.20 10.66
N VAL A 40 -21.88 21.01 10.86
CA VAL A 40 -21.17 19.74 10.61
C VAL A 40 -20.97 19.04 11.95
N THR A 41 -21.48 17.82 12.04
CA THR A 41 -21.30 16.94 13.20
C THR A 41 -20.38 15.80 12.83
N VAL A 42 -19.22 15.70 13.50
CA VAL A 42 -18.28 14.59 13.36
C VAL A 42 -18.42 13.64 14.54
N ARG A 43 -18.79 12.37 14.26
CA ARG A 43 -19.01 11.33 15.26
C ARG A 43 -17.97 10.23 15.14
N PHE A 44 -17.44 9.76 16.27
CA PHE A 44 -16.51 8.65 16.33
C PHE A 44 -16.68 7.79 17.59
N ALA A 45 -16.56 6.49 17.41
CA ALA A 45 -16.56 5.53 18.52
C ALA A 45 -15.11 5.09 18.81
N VAL A 46 -14.78 4.97 20.09
CA VAL A 46 -13.44 4.67 20.56
C VAL A 46 -13.41 3.39 21.39
N THR A 47 -12.25 2.78 21.47
CA THR A 47 -12.02 1.55 22.27
C THR A 47 -11.78 1.84 23.74
N ARG A 48 -11.39 3.07 24.07
CA ARG A 48 -11.11 3.57 25.43
C ARG A 48 -11.42 5.06 25.52
N ALA A 49 -11.59 5.54 26.73
CA ALA A 49 -11.94 6.95 26.95
C ALA A 49 -10.88 7.90 26.38
N VAL A 50 -11.34 8.92 25.68
CA VAL A 50 -10.52 9.99 25.12
C VAL A 50 -10.66 11.23 25.98
N PRO A 51 -9.57 11.70 26.62
CA PRO A 51 -9.63 12.89 27.46
C PRO A 51 -9.73 14.20 26.67
N ALA A 52 -9.24 14.20 25.43
CA ALA A 52 -9.26 15.37 24.56
C ALA A 52 -9.27 14.96 23.09
N ALA A 53 -9.98 15.74 22.28
CA ALA A 53 -9.92 15.65 20.82
C ALA A 53 -9.94 17.05 20.19
N SER A 54 -9.28 17.18 19.05
CA SER A 54 -9.30 18.41 18.24
C SER A 54 -9.89 18.09 16.87
N LEU A 55 -10.64 19.06 16.34
CA LEU A 55 -11.19 19.00 14.98
C LEU A 55 -10.56 20.09 14.12
N TYR A 56 -10.13 19.69 12.94
CA TYR A 56 -9.62 20.59 11.92
C TYR A 56 -10.45 20.41 10.65
N TYR A 57 -10.57 21.47 9.85
CA TYR A 57 -11.33 21.45 8.62
C TYR A 57 -10.82 22.45 7.60
N GLY A 58 -11.12 22.21 6.32
CA GLY A 58 -10.80 23.07 5.18
C GLY A 58 -11.51 22.60 3.93
N THR A 59 -11.44 23.35 2.85
CA THR A 59 -11.97 22.93 1.54
C THR A 59 -10.86 22.37 0.66
N GLU A 60 -11.16 21.37 -0.16
CA GLU A 60 -10.23 20.88 -1.19
C GLU A 60 -10.08 21.91 -2.31
N VAL A 61 -8.88 21.96 -2.91
CA VAL A 61 -8.63 22.65 -4.17
C VAL A 61 -8.78 21.61 -5.29
N PRO A 62 -9.86 21.65 -6.08
CA PRO A 62 -10.17 20.56 -7.02
C PRO A 62 -9.15 20.39 -8.14
N GLU A 63 -8.47 21.47 -8.50
CA GLU A 63 -7.51 21.51 -9.60
C GLU A 63 -6.12 21.00 -9.20
N ASP A 64 -5.84 20.85 -7.90
CA ASP A 64 -4.54 20.41 -7.40
C ASP A 64 -4.67 19.13 -6.55
N PRO A 65 -4.40 17.95 -7.13
CA PRO A 65 -4.47 16.70 -6.40
C PRO A 65 -3.43 16.59 -5.27
N PHE A 66 -2.36 17.36 -5.34
CA PHE A 66 -1.29 17.39 -4.34
C PHE A 66 -1.48 18.51 -3.30
N ALA A 67 -2.43 19.44 -3.50
CA ALA A 67 -2.72 20.45 -2.50
C ALA A 67 -3.24 19.79 -1.23
N LEU A 68 -2.43 19.80 -0.20
CA LEU A 68 -2.90 19.51 1.15
C LEU A 68 -3.90 20.60 1.54
N ALA A 69 -5.12 20.20 1.89
CA ALA A 69 -6.09 21.14 2.42
C ALA A 69 -5.49 21.88 3.62
N ARG A 70 -5.52 23.20 3.61
CA ARG A 70 -5.10 24.00 4.76
C ARG A 70 -6.15 23.85 5.85
N LEU A 71 -5.91 22.93 6.74
CA LEU A 71 -6.81 22.62 7.84
C LEU A 71 -6.71 23.71 8.92
N ARG A 72 -7.88 24.20 9.35
CA ARG A 72 -8.03 25.10 10.49
C ARG A 72 -8.54 24.33 11.68
N ARG A 73 -7.89 24.55 12.84
CA ARG A 73 -8.44 24.08 14.10
C ARG A 73 -9.74 24.81 14.40
N VAL A 74 -10.75 24.06 14.79
CA VAL A 74 -12.00 24.63 15.30
C VAL A 74 -12.04 24.46 16.82
N SER A 75 -12.59 25.46 17.50
CA SER A 75 -13.01 25.33 18.89
C SER A 75 -14.30 24.52 18.88
N SER A 76 -14.23 23.28 19.30
CA SER A 76 -15.38 22.38 19.45
C SER A 76 -15.24 21.67 20.78
N GLU A 77 -16.32 21.68 21.57
CA GLU A 77 -16.37 20.87 22.78
C GLU A 77 -16.59 19.40 22.40
N LEU A 78 -15.80 18.53 23.03
CA LEU A 78 -15.97 17.11 22.93
C LEU A 78 -17.17 16.69 23.80
N SER A 79 -18.23 16.24 23.18
CA SER A 79 -19.39 15.67 23.87
C SER A 79 -19.48 14.17 23.63
N ILE A 80 -20.23 13.48 24.50
CA ILE A 80 -20.57 12.06 24.33
C ILE A 80 -22.09 11.98 24.17
N GLU A 81 -22.54 11.48 23.02
CA GLU A 81 -23.95 11.36 22.68
C GLU A 81 -24.19 9.95 22.12
N ASP A 82 -25.17 9.25 22.69
CA ASP A 82 -25.51 7.87 22.32
C ASP A 82 -24.26 6.94 22.28
N GLY A 83 -23.35 7.11 23.24
CA GLY A 83 -22.12 6.32 23.33
C GLY A 83 -21.03 6.64 22.28
N ALA A 84 -21.20 7.69 21.48
CA ALA A 84 -20.21 8.17 20.52
C ALA A 84 -19.67 9.54 20.92
N HIS A 85 -18.38 9.76 20.71
CA HIS A 85 -17.77 11.07 20.81
C HIS A 85 -18.23 11.93 19.64
N THR A 86 -18.55 13.18 19.92
CA THR A 86 -19.11 14.12 18.95
C THR A 86 -18.38 15.45 19.01
N LEU A 87 -18.01 15.97 17.85
CA LEU A 87 -17.44 17.30 17.64
C LEU A 87 -18.29 18.04 16.61
N ARG A 88 -18.55 19.33 16.81
CA ARG A 88 -19.39 20.15 15.93
C ARG A 88 -18.71 21.43 15.50
N PHE A 89 -19.05 21.91 14.31
CA PHE A 89 -18.69 23.24 13.84
C PHE A 89 -19.64 23.73 12.75
N ASP A 90 -19.69 25.04 12.56
CA ASP A 90 -20.46 25.68 11.51
C ASP A 90 -19.61 25.86 10.24
N LEU A 91 -19.98 25.17 9.15
CA LEU A 91 -19.31 25.21 7.85
C LEU A 91 -19.34 26.61 7.21
N ARG A 92 -20.39 27.41 7.48
CA ARG A 92 -20.53 28.77 6.93
C ARG A 92 -19.38 29.69 7.32
N ARG A 93 -18.69 29.40 8.46
CA ARG A 93 -17.47 30.13 8.86
C ARG A 93 -16.31 29.93 7.89
N LEU A 94 -16.26 28.82 7.15
CA LEU A 94 -15.27 28.56 6.11
C LEU A 94 -15.59 29.25 4.79
N LEU A 95 -16.87 29.42 4.49
CA LEU A 95 -17.33 30.00 3.23
C LEU A 95 -17.13 31.53 3.16
N ARG A 96 -16.40 32.12 4.13
CA ARG A 96 -15.95 33.52 4.02
C ARG A 96 -14.78 33.58 3.03
N ALA A 97 -14.79 34.58 2.14
CA ALA A 97 -13.92 34.70 0.97
C ALA A 97 -12.44 34.35 1.19
N LYS A 98 -11.86 34.75 2.34
CA LYS A 98 -10.43 34.47 2.63
C LYS A 98 -10.11 33.02 3.01
N TYR A 99 -11.12 32.19 3.25
CA TYR A 99 -10.96 30.79 3.67
C TYR A 99 -11.53 29.83 2.64
N ASP A 100 -12.24 30.33 1.65
CA ASP A 100 -12.83 29.54 0.59
C ASP A 100 -11.81 29.24 -0.52
N VAL A 101 -10.78 28.49 -0.17
CA VAL A 101 -9.73 28.09 -1.13
C VAL A 101 -10.25 27.15 -2.22
N GLY A 102 -11.35 26.45 -1.96
CA GLY A 102 -12.04 25.59 -2.94
C GLY A 102 -12.99 26.36 -3.86
N ARG A 103 -13.14 27.69 -3.68
CA ARG A 103 -14.05 28.57 -4.45
C ARG A 103 -15.50 28.05 -4.43
N VAL A 104 -15.93 27.52 -3.29
CA VAL A 104 -17.27 26.94 -3.12
C VAL A 104 -18.36 28.00 -3.28
N LEU A 105 -18.10 29.22 -2.77
CA LEU A 105 -19.04 30.36 -2.92
C LEU A 105 -19.38 30.63 -4.38
N GLU A 106 -18.41 30.57 -5.27
CA GLU A 106 -18.60 30.82 -6.69
C GLU A 106 -19.16 29.58 -7.41
N ARG A 107 -18.66 28.40 -7.08
CA ARG A 107 -18.98 27.15 -7.78
C ARG A 107 -20.31 26.53 -7.33
N GLY A 108 -20.75 26.84 -6.12
CA GLY A 108 -21.92 26.22 -5.52
C GLY A 108 -21.74 24.78 -5.06
N VAL A 109 -20.52 24.21 -5.25
CA VAL A 109 -20.16 22.85 -4.84
C VAL A 109 -18.75 22.82 -4.28
N GLY A 110 -18.50 21.94 -3.30
CA GLY A 110 -17.18 21.78 -2.71
C GLY A 110 -17.02 20.46 -1.95
N VAL A 111 -15.78 20.17 -1.57
CA VAL A 111 -15.43 19.04 -0.70
C VAL A 111 -14.81 19.61 0.56
N LEU A 112 -15.47 19.36 1.68
CA LEU A 112 -14.94 19.62 3.01
C LEU A 112 -13.95 18.51 3.36
N ARG A 113 -12.71 18.89 3.69
CA ARG A 113 -11.76 18.01 4.39
C ARG A 113 -11.83 18.29 5.87
N TRP A 114 -11.84 17.25 6.65
CA TRP A 114 -11.82 17.35 8.10
C TRP A 114 -10.87 16.31 8.70
N ARG A 115 -10.31 16.66 9.86
CA ARG A 115 -9.39 15.82 10.62
C ARG A 115 -9.82 15.79 12.08
N VAL A 116 -9.94 14.61 12.64
CA VAL A 116 -10.02 14.39 14.08
C VAL A 116 -8.65 13.98 14.58
N GLU A 117 -8.17 14.67 15.60
CA GLU A 117 -6.99 14.29 16.38
C GLU A 117 -7.45 13.99 17.80
N ALA A 118 -7.35 12.74 18.22
CA ALA A 118 -7.81 12.28 19.53
C ALA A 118 -6.62 11.80 20.37
N LEU A 119 -6.49 12.31 21.59
CA LEU A 119 -5.43 11.90 22.50
C LEU A 119 -5.69 10.47 23.00
N ASP A 120 -4.78 9.57 22.69
CA ASP A 120 -4.74 8.22 23.22
C ASP A 120 -4.03 8.20 24.57
N PRO A 121 -4.74 8.06 25.70
CA PRO A 121 -4.13 8.16 27.01
C PRO A 121 -3.23 6.97 27.37
N THR A 122 -3.42 5.82 26.70
CA THR A 122 -2.63 4.61 26.94
C THR A 122 -1.20 4.77 26.41
N HIS A 123 -1.05 5.39 25.25
CA HIS A 123 0.25 5.55 24.61
C HIS A 123 0.79 6.98 24.70
N GLY A 124 0.01 7.94 25.22
CA GLY A 124 0.39 9.35 25.29
C GLY A 124 0.54 10.02 23.91
N THR A 125 -0.02 9.42 22.86
CA THR A 125 0.10 9.87 21.47
C THR A 125 -1.24 10.38 20.95
N THR A 126 -1.20 11.15 19.86
CA THR A 126 -2.40 11.61 19.16
C THR A 126 -2.70 10.69 18.00
N ARG A 127 -3.91 10.15 17.97
CA ARG A 127 -4.41 9.34 16.83
C ARG A 127 -5.19 10.24 15.89
N VAL A 128 -4.92 10.11 14.61
CA VAL A 128 -5.44 10.97 13.55
C VAL A 128 -6.38 10.20 12.63
N HIS A 129 -7.49 10.83 12.25
CA HIS A 129 -8.35 10.36 11.16
C HIS A 129 -8.72 11.51 10.24
N ASP A 130 -8.44 11.34 8.94
CA ASP A 130 -8.79 12.27 7.87
C ASP A 130 -10.04 11.81 7.12
N GLY A 131 -11.02 12.70 6.97
CA GLY A 131 -12.25 12.43 6.24
C GLY A 131 -12.60 13.51 5.21
N ARG A 132 -13.58 13.20 4.39
CA ARG A 132 -14.15 14.09 3.36
C ARG A 132 -15.66 14.09 3.45
N THR A 133 -16.26 15.21 3.04
CA THR A 133 -17.71 15.36 2.87
C THR A 133 -17.97 16.32 1.72
N ALA A 134 -18.56 15.85 0.64
CA ALA A 134 -18.96 16.68 -0.48
C ALA A 134 -20.28 17.37 -0.17
N PHE A 135 -20.43 18.59 -0.63
CA PHE A 135 -21.65 19.38 -0.42
C PHE A 135 -21.89 20.36 -1.55
N SER A 136 -23.13 20.78 -1.67
CA SER A 136 -23.56 21.90 -2.52
C SER A 136 -24.30 22.95 -1.72
N CYS A 137 -24.43 24.13 -2.27
CA CYS A 137 -25.28 25.19 -1.73
C CYS A 137 -26.31 25.66 -2.77
N THR A 138 -27.47 25.98 -2.30
CA THR A 138 -28.58 26.47 -3.11
C THR A 138 -29.16 27.71 -2.45
N PRO A 139 -29.36 28.86 -3.16
CA PRO A 139 -28.97 29.07 -4.56
C PRO A 139 -27.46 29.20 -4.78
N THR A 140 -27.04 29.16 -6.06
CA THR A 140 -25.67 29.43 -6.50
C THR A 140 -25.62 30.80 -7.18
N PRO A 141 -24.62 31.67 -6.88
CA PRO A 141 -23.53 31.50 -5.91
C PRO A 141 -24.02 31.42 -4.46
N CYS A 142 -23.23 30.77 -3.60
CA CYS A 142 -23.58 30.62 -2.20
C CYS A 142 -23.62 31.95 -1.46
N THR A 143 -24.64 32.14 -0.63
CA THR A 143 -24.82 33.27 0.30
C THR A 143 -24.88 32.75 1.74
N GLU A 144 -24.94 33.63 2.72
CA GLU A 144 -25.12 33.24 4.12
C GLU A 144 -26.45 32.50 4.37
N ASP A 145 -27.48 32.79 3.54
CA ASP A 145 -28.81 32.19 3.64
C ASP A 145 -28.97 30.92 2.75
N SER A 146 -27.95 30.54 1.99
CA SER A 146 -28.04 29.35 1.14
C SER A 146 -28.20 28.07 1.96
N GLU A 147 -29.09 27.19 1.51
CA GLU A 147 -29.23 25.86 2.05
C GLU A 147 -28.01 25.04 1.63
N LEU A 148 -27.40 24.32 2.60
CA LEU A 148 -26.29 23.41 2.38
C LEU A 148 -26.79 21.98 2.31
N VAL A 149 -26.45 21.27 1.23
CA VAL A 149 -26.88 19.90 0.99
C VAL A 149 -25.66 18.98 0.93
N GLN A 150 -25.62 17.98 1.79
CA GLN A 150 -24.60 16.93 1.71
C GLN A 150 -24.80 16.09 0.45
N LEU A 151 -23.73 15.88 -0.32
CA LEU A 151 -23.69 15.04 -1.50
C LEU A 151 -23.02 13.70 -1.20
N PRO A 152 -23.25 12.65 -2.03
CA PRO A 152 -22.43 11.44 -1.96
C PRO A 152 -20.95 11.81 -2.15
N THR A 153 -20.06 11.16 -1.41
CA THR A 153 -18.68 11.60 -1.33
C THR A 153 -17.72 10.46 -1.69
N VAL A 154 -16.77 10.70 -2.59
CA VAL A 154 -15.60 9.84 -2.75
C VAL A 154 -14.69 10.06 -1.54
N VAL A 155 -14.71 9.12 -0.58
CA VAL A 155 -14.01 9.23 0.70
C VAL A 155 -12.59 8.68 0.68
N LEU A 156 -12.28 7.81 -0.30
CA LEU A 156 -10.95 7.25 -0.53
C LEU A 156 -10.72 7.10 -2.04
N GLY A 157 -9.52 7.40 -2.50
CA GLY A 157 -9.16 7.42 -3.92
C GLY A 157 -9.59 8.73 -4.63
N PRO A 158 -9.67 8.76 -5.96
CA PRO A 158 -9.46 7.61 -6.84
C PRO A 158 -8.01 7.15 -6.88
N PHE A 159 -7.80 5.86 -7.17
CA PHE A 159 -6.52 5.26 -7.51
C PHE A 159 -6.53 4.85 -8.98
N VAL A 160 -5.35 4.81 -9.57
CA VAL A 160 -5.12 4.26 -10.90
C VAL A 160 -4.42 2.92 -10.71
N ASP A 161 -5.06 1.86 -11.19
CA ASP A 161 -4.62 0.49 -10.98
C ASP A 161 -4.57 -0.26 -12.31
N ARG A 162 -3.87 -1.37 -12.38
CA ARG A 162 -3.85 -2.33 -13.49
C ARG A 162 -3.74 -1.65 -14.86
N VAL A 163 -2.75 -0.74 -14.97
CA VAL A 163 -2.49 -0.04 -16.23
C VAL A 163 -1.78 -0.99 -17.21
N ASP A 164 -2.20 -0.97 -18.46
CA ASP A 164 -1.50 -1.58 -19.58
C ASP A 164 -1.40 -0.57 -20.75
N HIS A 165 -1.07 -1.02 -21.96
CA HIS A 165 -0.91 -0.13 -23.13
C HIS A 165 -2.25 0.33 -23.72
N GLU A 166 -3.38 -0.31 -23.39
CA GLU A 166 -4.70 0.01 -23.95
C GLU A 166 -5.82 0.10 -22.92
N SER A 167 -5.52 -0.14 -21.64
CA SER A 167 -6.51 -0.08 -20.57
C SER A 167 -5.93 0.43 -19.25
N ALA A 168 -6.82 0.77 -18.31
CA ALA A 168 -6.52 1.08 -16.91
C ALA A 168 -7.76 0.83 -16.07
N THR A 169 -7.58 0.50 -14.79
CA THR A 169 -8.66 0.43 -13.82
C THR A 169 -8.59 1.65 -12.90
N LEU A 170 -9.74 2.22 -12.56
CA LEU A 170 -9.86 3.28 -11.54
C LEU A 170 -10.66 2.72 -10.38
N SER A 171 -10.09 2.79 -9.17
CA SER A 171 -10.75 2.32 -7.96
C SER A 171 -10.97 3.45 -6.94
N PHE A 172 -12.08 3.39 -6.20
CA PHE A 172 -12.39 4.36 -5.15
C PHE A 172 -13.54 3.89 -4.24
N GLU A 173 -13.59 4.46 -3.03
CA GLU A 173 -14.64 4.23 -2.03
C GLU A 173 -15.56 5.43 -1.87
N THR A 174 -16.87 5.20 -1.72
CA THR A 174 -17.87 6.23 -1.41
C THR A 174 -18.47 6.06 -0.01
N ASP A 175 -18.93 7.15 0.59
CA ASP A 175 -19.53 7.17 1.94
C ASP A 175 -20.90 6.49 2.02
N VAL A 176 -21.61 6.42 0.90
CA VAL A 176 -22.92 5.79 0.74
C VAL A 176 -22.95 4.98 -0.56
N PRO A 177 -23.85 3.99 -0.71
CA PRO A 177 -23.98 3.27 -1.97
C PRO A 177 -24.34 4.22 -3.13
N THR A 178 -23.53 4.17 -4.20
CA THR A 178 -23.68 5.00 -5.41
C THR A 178 -23.53 4.14 -6.65
N ALA A 179 -24.16 4.54 -7.75
CA ALA A 179 -23.68 4.18 -9.09
C ALA A 179 -22.53 5.12 -9.46
N ALA A 180 -21.53 4.59 -10.17
CA ALA A 180 -20.36 5.39 -10.52
C ALA A 180 -20.02 5.32 -12.01
N LEU A 181 -19.43 6.41 -12.51
CA LEU A 181 -18.90 6.56 -13.86
C LEU A 181 -17.53 7.23 -13.78
N VAL A 182 -16.58 6.75 -14.56
CA VAL A 182 -15.32 7.48 -14.82
C VAL A 182 -15.27 7.86 -16.30
N ALA A 183 -15.02 9.14 -16.56
CA ALA A 183 -14.75 9.65 -17.89
C ALA A 183 -13.26 10.02 -17.99
N ALA A 184 -12.56 9.53 -19.02
CA ALA A 184 -11.15 9.83 -19.28
C ALA A 184 -10.96 10.38 -20.70
N ARG A 185 -10.05 11.36 -20.84
CA ARG A 185 -9.76 12.00 -22.12
C ARG A 185 -8.28 12.35 -22.24
N SER A 186 -7.70 12.00 -23.38
CA SER A 186 -6.40 12.53 -23.80
C SER A 186 -6.57 13.86 -24.55
N GLU A 187 -5.49 14.62 -24.70
CA GLU A 187 -5.52 15.86 -25.48
C GLU A 187 -5.93 15.57 -26.94
N GLY A 188 -6.93 16.30 -27.44
CA GLY A 188 -7.52 16.09 -28.76
C GLY A 188 -8.22 14.75 -28.98
N GLY A 189 -8.25 13.88 -27.98
CA GLY A 189 -8.83 12.53 -28.06
C GLY A 189 -10.31 12.47 -27.75
N ARG A 190 -10.92 11.32 -28.10
CA ARG A 190 -12.30 10.99 -27.70
C ARG A 190 -12.36 10.64 -26.22
N VAL A 191 -13.48 10.95 -25.59
CA VAL A 191 -13.76 10.52 -24.22
C VAL A 191 -13.92 8.99 -24.20
N ARG A 192 -13.24 8.35 -23.25
CA ARG A 192 -13.47 6.96 -22.86
C ARG A 192 -14.20 6.98 -21.53
N GLN A 193 -15.10 6.03 -21.32
CA GLN A 193 -15.85 5.96 -20.09
C GLN A 193 -16.10 4.53 -19.68
N GLY A 194 -16.11 4.30 -18.37
CA GLY A 194 -16.50 3.07 -17.73
C GLY A 194 -17.52 3.35 -16.62
N ARG A 195 -18.22 2.31 -16.17
CA ARG A 195 -19.25 2.40 -15.14
C ARG A 195 -19.14 1.23 -14.17
N SER A 196 -19.57 1.45 -12.94
CA SER A 196 -19.77 0.38 -11.97
C SER A 196 -21.20 0.41 -11.42
N PRO A 197 -21.72 -0.76 -10.99
CA PRO A 197 -23.04 -0.87 -10.37
C PRO A 197 -23.09 -0.13 -9.02
N ILE A 198 -24.28 -0.14 -8.40
CA ILE A 198 -24.46 0.45 -7.08
C ILE A 198 -23.65 -0.31 -6.05
N GLY A 199 -22.80 0.41 -5.33
CA GLY A 199 -21.92 -0.09 -4.28
C GLY A 199 -21.22 1.05 -3.54
N THR A 200 -20.39 0.71 -2.57
CA THR A 200 -19.53 1.66 -1.85
C THR A 200 -18.07 1.56 -2.28
N TRP A 201 -17.66 0.43 -2.87
CA TRP A 201 -16.37 0.24 -3.54
C TRP A 201 -16.62 0.12 -5.03
N HIS A 202 -15.81 0.79 -5.82
CA HIS A 202 -15.94 0.87 -7.27
C HIS A 202 -14.61 0.55 -7.93
N GLU A 203 -14.63 -0.39 -8.86
CA GLU A 203 -13.55 -0.70 -9.79
C GLU A 203 -14.09 -0.51 -11.20
N ILE A 204 -13.49 0.40 -11.94
CA ILE A 204 -14.00 0.82 -13.25
C ILE A 204 -12.89 0.68 -14.27
N ARG A 205 -12.98 -0.35 -15.09
CA ARG A 205 -12.04 -0.57 -16.19
C ARG A 205 -12.36 0.34 -17.37
N LEU A 206 -11.35 1.06 -17.83
CA LEU A 206 -11.34 1.84 -19.07
C LEU A 206 -10.59 1.05 -20.13
N THR A 207 -11.16 0.88 -21.31
CA THR A 207 -10.58 0.13 -22.43
C THR A 207 -10.51 0.98 -23.70
N GLY A 208 -9.74 0.51 -24.70
CA GLY A 208 -9.55 1.19 -25.97
C GLY A 208 -8.78 2.50 -25.81
N LEU A 209 -7.90 2.56 -24.83
CA LEU A 209 -6.92 3.62 -24.67
C LEU A 209 -5.82 3.47 -25.71
N ARG A 210 -4.98 4.46 -25.89
CA ARG A 210 -3.83 4.43 -26.80
C ARG A 210 -2.55 4.25 -25.98
N SER A 211 -1.62 3.47 -26.50
CA SER A 211 -0.29 3.23 -25.95
C SER A 211 0.50 4.52 -25.70
N GLY A 212 1.18 4.60 -24.57
CA GLY A 212 2.06 5.70 -24.18
C GLY A 212 1.38 7.06 -24.00
N VAL A 213 0.07 7.14 -23.91
CA VAL A 213 -0.71 8.38 -23.93
C VAL A 213 -1.17 8.78 -22.53
N ARG A 214 -1.08 10.08 -22.24
CA ARG A 214 -1.57 10.68 -21.01
C ARG A 214 -3.06 10.98 -21.09
N TYR A 215 -3.82 10.58 -20.09
CA TYR A 215 -5.25 10.79 -19.93
C TYR A 215 -5.55 11.61 -18.67
N ARG A 216 -6.45 12.58 -18.78
CA ARG A 216 -7.11 13.20 -17.62
C ARG A 216 -8.43 12.49 -17.41
N TYR A 217 -8.76 12.16 -16.17
CA TYR A 217 -10.00 11.48 -15.81
C TYR A 217 -10.76 12.21 -14.69
N LEU A 218 -12.07 11.92 -14.62
CA LEU A 218 -12.99 12.47 -13.61
C LEU A 218 -13.96 11.37 -13.18
N PRO A 219 -14.01 10.98 -11.91
CA PRO A 219 -15.06 10.17 -11.35
C PRO A 219 -16.34 10.99 -11.12
N LEU A 220 -17.49 10.39 -11.41
CA LEU A 220 -18.82 10.90 -11.10
C LEU A 220 -19.59 9.84 -10.33
N VAL A 221 -20.24 10.21 -9.23
CA VAL A 221 -21.03 9.31 -8.38
C VAL A 221 -22.45 9.81 -8.22
N VAL A 222 -23.41 8.89 -8.20
CA VAL A 222 -24.85 9.20 -8.09
C VAL A 222 -25.45 8.31 -7.01
N ASP A 223 -26.06 8.89 -6.00
CA ASP A 223 -26.74 8.13 -4.93
C ASP A 223 -28.18 7.74 -5.30
N GLY A 224 -28.81 6.94 -4.43
CA GLY A 224 -30.20 6.48 -4.61
C GLY A 224 -31.26 7.60 -4.59
N ARG A 225 -30.88 8.84 -4.26
CA ARG A 225 -31.75 10.03 -4.30
C ARG A 225 -31.53 10.86 -5.57
N GLY A 226 -30.65 10.43 -6.47
CA GLY A 226 -30.28 11.15 -7.70
C GLY A 226 -29.32 12.32 -7.47
N ARG A 227 -28.71 12.47 -6.29
CA ARG A 227 -27.71 13.51 -6.04
C ARG A 227 -26.38 13.08 -6.69
N ILE A 228 -25.77 14.01 -7.40
CA ILE A 228 -24.54 13.79 -8.17
C ILE A 228 -23.39 14.53 -7.49
N ALA A 229 -22.25 13.89 -7.41
CA ALA A 229 -21.00 14.52 -6.99
C ALA A 229 -19.84 14.13 -7.91
N GLU A 230 -18.88 15.04 -8.05
CA GLU A 230 -17.61 14.80 -8.70
C GLU A 230 -16.60 14.30 -7.67
N GLY A 231 -15.83 13.27 -8.04
CA GLY A 231 -14.61 12.91 -7.34
C GLY A 231 -13.43 13.80 -7.78
N ARG A 232 -12.25 13.53 -7.25
CA ARG A 232 -11.03 14.23 -7.63
C ARG A 232 -10.65 13.90 -9.08
N SER A 233 -10.37 14.93 -9.89
CA SER A 233 -9.79 14.76 -11.22
C SER A 233 -8.26 14.61 -11.10
N ALA A 234 -7.68 13.67 -11.85
CA ALA A 234 -6.24 13.50 -11.94
C ALA A 234 -5.83 13.03 -13.35
N THR A 235 -4.57 12.67 -13.53
CA THR A 235 -4.03 12.19 -14.82
C THR A 235 -3.22 10.93 -14.61
N PHE A 236 -3.31 10.02 -15.56
CA PHE A 236 -2.40 8.86 -15.67
C PHE A 236 -1.90 8.72 -17.11
N SER A 237 -0.93 7.83 -17.30
CA SER A 237 -0.46 7.46 -18.65
C SER A 237 -0.49 5.95 -18.81
N THR A 238 -0.96 5.48 -19.97
CA THR A 238 -0.84 4.08 -20.37
C THR A 238 0.64 3.71 -20.60
N TRP A 239 0.96 2.42 -20.50
CA TRP A 239 2.29 1.94 -20.85
C TRP A 239 2.55 2.07 -22.35
N PRO A 240 3.82 2.13 -22.79
CA PRO A 240 4.16 1.85 -24.17
C PRO A 240 3.80 0.41 -24.52
N ALA A 241 3.53 0.16 -25.80
CA ALA A 241 3.36 -1.21 -26.28
C ALA A 241 4.68 -2.00 -26.15
N PRO A 242 4.65 -3.33 -26.02
CA PRO A 242 5.87 -4.13 -25.81
C PRO A 242 6.93 -4.00 -26.92
N ASP A 243 6.51 -3.68 -28.14
CA ASP A 243 7.36 -3.47 -29.31
C ASP A 243 7.84 -2.01 -29.49
N GLU A 244 7.35 -1.08 -28.65
CA GLU A 244 7.81 0.30 -28.67
C GLU A 244 9.13 0.44 -27.91
N ASP A 245 10.16 0.96 -28.57
CA ASP A 245 11.47 1.24 -27.96
C ASP A 245 11.41 2.54 -27.15
N THR A 246 10.85 2.45 -25.96
CA THR A 246 10.60 3.60 -25.09
C THR A 246 11.26 3.41 -23.73
N ARG A 247 11.57 4.56 -23.10
CA ARG A 247 12.07 4.56 -21.72
C ARG A 247 10.96 4.26 -20.74
N LEU A 248 11.27 3.40 -19.79
CA LEU A 248 10.41 3.10 -18.66
C LEU A 248 11.18 3.29 -17.35
N THR A 249 10.58 4.01 -16.42
CA THR A 249 11.14 4.16 -15.07
C THR A 249 10.08 3.74 -14.07
N PHE A 250 10.46 2.90 -13.10
CA PHE A 250 9.59 2.55 -11.99
C PHE A 250 10.35 2.62 -10.66
N ALA A 251 9.61 2.73 -9.57
CA ALA A 251 10.18 2.76 -8.24
C ALA A 251 9.90 1.47 -7.47
N VAL A 252 10.79 1.12 -6.55
CA VAL A 252 10.62 0.03 -5.59
C VAL A 252 10.80 0.58 -4.19
N LEU A 253 9.84 0.31 -3.33
CA LEU A 253 9.80 0.68 -1.91
C LEU A 253 9.27 -0.49 -1.09
N SER A 254 9.54 -0.47 0.21
CA SER A 254 8.98 -1.41 1.19
C SER A 254 9.07 -0.84 2.60
N ASP A 255 8.35 -1.44 3.55
CA ASP A 255 8.51 -1.21 4.99
C ASP A 255 8.09 0.22 5.41
N SER A 256 6.85 0.58 5.11
CA SER A 256 6.27 1.87 5.51
C SER A 256 5.58 1.83 6.87
N ARG A 257 5.59 0.70 7.55
CA ARG A 257 5.02 0.57 8.88
C ARG A 257 5.68 1.53 9.86
N SER A 258 4.93 2.00 10.85
CA SER A 258 5.42 3.00 11.79
C SER A 258 6.23 2.42 12.95
N GLY A 259 6.04 1.15 13.27
CA GLY A 259 6.60 0.53 14.46
C GLY A 259 6.01 1.05 15.77
N LEU A 260 6.13 0.28 16.85
CA LEU A 260 5.63 0.65 18.16
C LEU A 260 6.50 1.74 18.81
N GLY A 261 5.85 2.79 19.31
CA GLY A 261 6.52 3.87 20.04
C GLY A 261 7.24 4.89 19.17
N THR A 262 6.99 4.91 17.86
CA THR A 262 7.46 5.98 16.97
C THR A 262 6.48 7.15 16.96
N ALA A 263 6.97 8.35 16.59
CA ALA A 263 6.13 9.54 16.48
C ALA A 263 5.04 9.43 15.40
N ASP A 264 5.24 8.54 14.45
CA ASP A 264 4.38 8.38 13.27
C ASP A 264 3.25 7.35 13.45
N GLU A 265 3.19 6.64 14.56
CA GLU A 265 2.06 5.73 14.91
C GLU A 265 0.69 6.38 14.86
N GLN A 266 0.63 7.69 14.92
CA GLN A 266 -0.61 8.46 14.85
C GLN A 266 -1.43 8.15 13.61
N TYR A 267 -0.84 7.68 12.50
CA TYR A 267 -1.51 7.39 11.24
C TYR A 267 -1.84 5.90 11.06
N ALA A 268 -2.27 5.25 12.13
CA ALA A 268 -2.82 3.90 12.12
C ALA A 268 -1.88 2.85 11.48
N GLY A 269 -0.68 2.75 12.00
CA GLY A 269 0.28 1.72 11.59
C GLY A 269 1.15 2.08 10.38
N THR A 270 1.07 3.31 9.89
CA THR A 270 1.86 3.77 8.73
C THR A 270 2.68 5.00 9.06
N ASN A 271 3.95 5.01 8.69
CA ASN A 271 4.81 6.20 8.72
C ASN A 271 4.49 7.11 7.53
N ARG A 272 3.35 7.80 7.64
CA ARG A 272 2.78 8.60 6.56
C ARG A 272 3.74 9.63 5.98
N GLN A 273 4.51 10.32 6.83
CA GLN A 273 5.35 11.43 6.36
C GLN A 273 6.51 10.92 5.50
N VAL A 274 7.17 9.85 5.94
CA VAL A 274 8.26 9.25 5.18
C VAL A 274 7.74 8.67 3.87
N LEU A 275 6.67 7.87 3.94
CA LEU A 275 6.03 7.29 2.77
C LEU A 275 5.63 8.36 1.73
N TRP A 276 5.02 9.46 2.20
CA TRP A 276 4.65 10.59 1.35
C TRP A 276 5.84 11.23 0.64
N ASP A 277 6.91 11.53 1.38
CA ASP A 277 8.10 12.19 0.83
C ASP A 277 8.78 11.31 -0.21
N LEU A 278 8.88 9.99 0.04
CA LEU A 278 9.50 9.04 -0.88
C LEU A 278 8.64 8.82 -2.14
N MET A 279 7.33 8.64 -1.99
CA MET A 279 6.42 8.47 -3.13
C MET A 279 6.39 9.71 -4.03
N LEU A 280 6.37 10.91 -3.46
CA LEU A 280 6.51 12.15 -4.22
C LEU A 280 7.89 12.29 -4.86
N GLY A 281 8.94 11.84 -4.17
CA GLY A 281 10.30 11.76 -4.71
C GLY A 281 10.33 10.89 -5.95
N ALA A 282 9.83 9.67 -5.86
CA ALA A 282 9.77 8.73 -6.98
C ALA A 282 8.99 9.31 -8.19
N LEU A 283 7.84 9.92 -7.94
CA LEU A 283 7.05 10.58 -8.99
C LEU A 283 7.82 11.73 -9.66
N ARG A 284 8.54 12.57 -8.90
CA ARG A 284 9.37 13.66 -9.42
C ARG A 284 10.55 13.18 -10.24
N GLU A 285 11.13 12.05 -9.86
CA GLU A 285 12.21 11.37 -10.60
C GLU A 285 11.70 10.63 -11.86
N GLY A 286 10.41 10.68 -12.14
CA GLY A 286 9.81 10.16 -13.37
C GLY A 286 9.30 8.73 -13.29
N ALA A 287 9.16 8.16 -12.09
CA ALA A 287 8.55 6.85 -11.94
C ALA A 287 7.12 6.84 -12.52
N ARG A 288 6.84 5.87 -13.37
CA ARG A 288 5.54 5.65 -14.01
C ARG A 288 4.60 4.80 -13.14
N PHE A 289 5.18 3.95 -12.31
CA PHE A 289 4.52 3.14 -11.30
C PHE A 289 5.49 2.82 -10.16
N THR A 290 4.95 2.26 -9.09
CA THR A 290 5.73 1.76 -7.96
C THR A 290 5.35 0.30 -7.70
N VAL A 291 6.33 -0.53 -7.35
CA VAL A 291 6.11 -1.81 -6.68
C VAL A 291 6.45 -1.63 -5.21
N PHE A 292 5.47 -1.85 -4.34
CA PHE A 292 5.62 -1.76 -2.90
C PHE A 292 5.72 -3.17 -2.31
N VAL A 293 6.89 -3.53 -1.76
CA VAL A 293 7.28 -4.93 -1.51
C VAL A 293 6.97 -5.36 -0.07
N GLY A 294 5.73 -5.12 0.39
CA GLY A 294 5.25 -5.58 1.69
C GLY A 294 5.52 -4.61 2.86
N ASP A 295 5.05 -4.99 4.04
CA ASP A 295 5.11 -4.22 5.29
C ASP A 295 4.55 -2.80 5.15
N LEU A 296 3.33 -2.75 4.60
CA LEU A 296 2.59 -1.52 4.41
C LEU A 296 2.18 -0.91 5.75
N ILE A 297 1.81 -1.77 6.71
CA ILE A 297 1.17 -1.43 7.99
C ILE A 297 1.86 -2.14 9.16
N ASP A 298 1.58 -1.72 10.40
CA ASP A 298 2.05 -2.44 11.60
C ASP A 298 1.49 -3.87 11.71
N GLY A 299 0.32 -4.14 11.17
CA GLY A 299 -0.24 -5.47 11.10
C GLY A 299 -0.42 -6.19 12.44
N TYR A 300 -0.36 -7.51 12.45
CA TYR A 300 -0.48 -8.39 13.63
C TYR A 300 -1.69 -8.05 14.52
N ARG A 301 -2.84 -7.77 13.91
CA ARG A 301 -4.04 -7.33 14.63
C ARG A 301 -4.90 -8.52 15.05
N SER A 302 -5.67 -8.33 16.12
CA SER A 302 -6.52 -9.37 16.69
C SER A 302 -7.82 -9.62 15.94
N HIS A 303 -8.16 -8.83 14.93
CA HIS A 303 -9.38 -9.00 14.14
C HIS A 303 -9.38 -8.25 12.80
N ALA A 304 -10.12 -8.77 11.84
CA ALA A 304 -10.21 -8.27 10.46
C ALA A 304 -10.57 -6.77 10.35
N GLY A 305 -11.47 -6.26 11.20
CA GLY A 305 -11.83 -4.83 11.20
C GLY A 305 -10.66 -3.92 11.56
N ALA A 306 -9.66 -4.44 12.29
CA ALA A 306 -8.43 -3.74 12.62
C ALA A 306 -7.52 -3.64 11.40
N VAL A 307 -7.35 -4.74 10.71
CA VAL A 307 -6.56 -4.82 9.48
C VAL A 307 -7.15 -3.92 8.40
N ARG A 308 -8.44 -4.04 8.11
CA ARG A 308 -9.11 -3.17 7.12
C ARG A 308 -8.93 -1.67 7.40
N TYR A 309 -8.91 -1.28 8.68
CA TYR A 309 -8.70 0.11 9.04
C TYR A 309 -7.26 0.55 8.74
N GLU A 310 -6.26 -0.28 9.03
CA GLU A 310 -4.86 0.03 8.76
C GLU A 310 -4.55 0.06 7.27
N LEU A 311 -4.99 -0.95 6.52
CA LEU A 311 -4.84 -0.97 5.05
C LEU A 311 -5.51 0.27 4.42
N ARG A 312 -6.70 0.65 4.91
CA ARG A 312 -7.38 1.87 4.46
C ARG A 312 -6.60 3.14 4.84
N ALA A 313 -5.95 3.18 5.99
CA ALA A 313 -5.12 4.31 6.40
C ALA A 313 -3.87 4.42 5.52
N TRP A 314 -3.25 3.30 5.17
CA TRP A 314 -2.15 3.25 4.22
C TRP A 314 -2.59 3.77 2.84
N GLN A 315 -3.67 3.26 2.28
CA GLN A 315 -4.24 3.77 1.03
C GLN A 315 -4.49 5.28 1.10
N LYS A 316 -4.96 5.78 2.25
CA LYS A 316 -5.17 7.22 2.47
C LYS A 316 -3.85 8.01 2.46
N ALA A 317 -2.76 7.41 2.94
CA ALA A 317 -1.44 8.04 2.91
C ALA A 317 -0.90 8.18 1.48
N ILE A 318 -1.09 7.17 0.62
CA ILE A 318 -0.60 7.18 -0.76
C ILE A 318 -1.56 7.83 -1.76
N GLU A 319 -2.80 8.09 -1.37
CA GLU A 319 -3.90 8.54 -2.24
C GLU A 319 -3.55 9.65 -3.23
N PRO A 320 -2.83 10.72 -2.87
CA PRO A 320 -2.53 11.78 -3.82
C PRO A 320 -1.57 11.36 -4.95
N VAL A 321 -0.66 10.43 -4.66
CA VAL A 321 0.24 9.86 -5.67
C VAL A 321 -0.47 8.76 -6.45
N GLY A 322 -1.19 7.85 -5.77
CA GLY A 322 -1.95 6.76 -6.37
C GLY A 322 -3.04 7.21 -7.34
N ALA A 323 -3.50 8.47 -7.22
CA ALA A 323 -4.40 9.07 -8.20
C ALA A 323 -3.77 9.27 -9.59
N SER A 324 -2.43 9.21 -9.71
CA SER A 324 -1.71 9.50 -10.97
C SER A 324 -0.68 8.45 -11.33
N MET A 325 -0.20 7.69 -10.37
CA MET A 325 0.84 6.68 -10.52
C MET A 325 0.34 5.36 -9.92
N PRO A 326 0.18 4.31 -10.71
CA PRO A 326 -0.17 2.98 -10.19
C PRO A 326 0.82 2.51 -9.14
N ILE A 327 0.29 1.83 -8.13
CA ILE A 327 1.08 1.18 -7.10
C ILE A 327 0.65 -0.28 -7.11
N TYR A 328 1.62 -1.19 -7.17
CA TYR A 328 1.44 -2.63 -7.14
C TYR A 328 1.98 -3.13 -5.81
N GLU A 329 1.14 -3.72 -4.99
CA GLU A 329 1.47 -4.08 -3.62
C GLU A 329 1.78 -5.58 -3.49
N ALA A 330 2.85 -5.93 -2.77
CA ALA A 330 3.08 -7.27 -2.25
C ALA A 330 2.68 -7.36 -0.77
N MET A 331 2.46 -8.56 -0.27
CA MET A 331 2.30 -8.82 1.15
C MET A 331 3.65 -9.00 1.83
N GLY A 332 3.81 -8.38 3.01
CA GLY A 332 4.88 -8.67 3.94
C GLY A 332 4.40 -9.54 5.12
N ASN A 333 5.30 -9.83 6.05
CA ASN A 333 4.97 -10.59 7.24
C ASN A 333 3.95 -9.85 8.15
N HIS A 334 3.97 -8.53 8.17
CA HIS A 334 3.00 -7.70 8.89
C HIS A 334 1.58 -7.77 8.33
N GLU A 335 1.40 -8.08 7.04
CA GLU A 335 0.11 -8.35 6.42
C GLU A 335 -0.30 -9.82 6.48
N ALA A 336 0.54 -10.74 6.93
CA ALA A 336 0.30 -12.19 6.77
C ALA A 336 -0.50 -12.83 7.91
N LEU A 337 -0.46 -12.28 9.12
CA LEU A 337 -1.13 -12.86 10.30
C LEU A 337 -2.24 -11.99 10.85
N ILE A 338 -3.37 -12.66 11.12
CA ILE A 338 -4.45 -12.11 11.93
C ILE A 338 -4.57 -12.94 13.21
N GLU A 339 -5.00 -12.30 14.31
CA GLU A 339 -5.16 -12.96 15.62
C GLU A 339 -3.86 -13.57 16.18
N TYR A 340 -2.72 -13.08 15.73
CA TYR A 340 -1.38 -13.54 16.13
C TYR A 340 -1.21 -13.67 17.65
N TRP A 341 -1.83 -12.78 18.41
CA TRP A 341 -1.76 -12.73 19.87
C TRP A 341 -2.88 -13.48 20.59
N THR A 342 -3.73 -14.23 19.87
CA THR A 342 -4.86 -14.94 20.48
C THR A 342 -4.43 -16.29 21.03
N PRO A 343 -4.89 -16.69 22.23
CA PRO A 343 -4.67 -18.05 22.72
C PRO A 343 -5.23 -19.06 21.73
N GLY A 344 -4.39 -19.89 21.14
CA GLY A 344 -4.78 -20.85 20.11
C GLY A 344 -4.07 -20.64 18.78
N TRP A 345 -3.22 -19.61 18.69
CA TRP A 345 -2.33 -19.32 17.56
C TRP A 345 -3.02 -19.23 16.21
N ALA A 346 -3.09 -18.04 15.71
CA ALA A 346 -3.62 -17.89 14.40
C ALA A 346 -2.70 -18.54 13.38
N ILE A 347 -3.25 -19.38 12.69
CA ILE A 347 -2.93 -19.64 11.31
C ILE A 347 -3.58 -18.54 10.52
N GLY A 348 -3.03 -18.18 9.38
CA GLY A 348 -3.78 -17.45 8.37
C GLY A 348 -5.15 -18.13 8.28
N ALA A 349 -6.19 -17.48 8.79
CA ALA A 349 -7.49 -18.10 8.84
C ALA A 349 -7.95 -18.35 7.41
N VAL A 350 -8.52 -19.48 7.16
CA VAL A 350 -9.09 -19.82 5.86
C VAL A 350 -10.18 -18.80 5.51
N SER A 351 -10.20 -18.35 4.24
CA SER A 351 -11.28 -17.52 3.67
C SER A 351 -12.64 -17.66 4.37
N PRO A 352 -13.41 -16.60 4.62
CA PRO A 352 -13.24 -15.26 4.04
C PRO A 352 -12.44 -14.26 4.90
N THR A 353 -11.79 -14.69 5.96
CA THR A 353 -11.13 -13.81 6.93
C THR A 353 -9.62 -13.99 6.99
N SER A 354 -9.01 -14.74 6.04
CA SER A 354 -7.56 -14.80 5.90
C SER A 354 -6.99 -13.43 5.55
N MET A 355 -5.73 -13.20 5.87
CA MET A 355 -5.08 -11.94 5.55
C MET A 355 -4.96 -11.72 4.05
N GLU A 356 -4.74 -12.78 3.26
CA GLU A 356 -4.73 -12.75 1.80
C GLU A 356 -6.09 -12.31 1.24
N ALA A 357 -7.19 -12.83 1.80
CA ALA A 357 -8.54 -12.39 1.40
C ALA A 357 -8.82 -10.93 1.79
N LEU A 358 -8.34 -10.48 2.96
CA LEU A 358 -8.46 -9.08 3.38
C LEU A 358 -7.61 -8.13 2.52
N PHE A 359 -6.46 -8.61 2.07
CA PHE A 359 -5.59 -7.90 1.15
C PHE A 359 -6.27 -7.73 -0.21
N ALA A 360 -6.78 -8.81 -0.80
CA ALA A 360 -7.52 -8.80 -2.05
C ALA A 360 -8.83 -7.98 -1.99
N GLU A 361 -9.45 -7.84 -0.81
CA GLU A 361 -10.62 -6.96 -0.61
C GLU A 361 -10.26 -5.47 -0.78
N ARG A 362 -8.99 -5.09 -0.61
CA ARG A 362 -8.57 -3.69 -0.50
C ARG A 362 -7.72 -3.18 -1.66
N PHE A 363 -6.96 -4.05 -2.31
CA PHE A 363 -6.09 -3.67 -3.41
C PHE A 363 -6.67 -4.13 -4.75
N VAL A 364 -6.16 -3.57 -5.83
CA VAL A 364 -6.61 -3.87 -7.21
C VAL A 364 -5.38 -4.23 -8.04
N ASN A 365 -4.73 -5.32 -7.64
CA ASN A 365 -3.62 -5.93 -8.37
C ASN A 365 -4.14 -6.88 -9.46
N PRO A 366 -3.29 -7.38 -10.37
CA PRO A 366 -3.65 -8.51 -11.23
C PRO A 366 -4.01 -9.76 -10.41
N ASP A 367 -4.89 -10.59 -10.96
CA ASP A 367 -5.45 -11.80 -10.35
C ASP A 367 -5.09 -13.06 -11.17
N ASN A 368 -3.89 -13.08 -11.76
CA ASN A 368 -3.39 -14.12 -12.65
C ASN A 368 -2.41 -15.10 -11.98
N GLY A 369 -2.40 -15.14 -10.66
CA GLY A 369 -1.58 -16.04 -9.86
C GLY A 369 -2.02 -17.51 -9.92
N PRO A 370 -1.40 -18.39 -9.12
CA PRO A 370 -1.77 -19.80 -9.07
C PRO A 370 -3.16 -19.99 -8.47
N THR A 371 -3.77 -21.13 -8.73
CA THR A 371 -5.04 -21.53 -8.09
C THR A 371 -4.75 -22.09 -6.70
N ALA A 372 -5.40 -21.55 -5.68
CA ALA A 372 -5.26 -22.05 -4.32
C ALA A 372 -5.81 -23.47 -4.15
N ALA A 373 -5.17 -24.29 -3.33
CA ALA A 373 -5.66 -25.60 -2.95
C ALA A 373 -6.95 -25.46 -2.11
N GLU A 374 -7.79 -26.52 -2.10
CA GLU A 374 -9.00 -26.53 -1.28
C GLU A 374 -8.69 -26.30 0.21
N GLY A 375 -9.31 -25.29 0.79
CA GLY A 375 -9.13 -24.93 2.20
C GLY A 375 -7.86 -24.11 2.49
N ALA A 376 -7.14 -23.67 1.48
CA ALA A 376 -6.06 -22.69 1.60
C ALA A 376 -6.57 -21.25 1.33
N PRO A 377 -5.87 -20.20 1.77
CA PRO A 377 -6.14 -18.82 1.40
C PRO A 377 -6.02 -18.59 -0.11
N PRO A 378 -6.66 -17.52 -0.66
CA PRO A 378 -6.51 -17.18 -2.08
C PRO A 378 -5.12 -16.59 -2.38
N TYR A 379 -4.63 -16.81 -3.60
CA TYR A 379 -3.49 -16.07 -4.16
C TYR A 379 -3.92 -14.76 -4.84
N ASP A 380 -5.22 -14.53 -4.96
CA ASP A 380 -5.78 -13.39 -5.67
C ASP A 380 -5.12 -12.08 -5.18
N GLU A 381 -4.59 -11.31 -6.12
CA GLU A 381 -3.98 -10.00 -5.90
C GLU A 381 -2.75 -9.94 -4.97
N ASN A 382 -2.27 -11.08 -4.44
CA ASN A 382 -1.03 -11.15 -3.65
C ASN A 382 0.08 -12.00 -4.30
N VAL A 383 -0.27 -12.83 -5.33
CA VAL A 383 0.67 -13.48 -6.25
C VAL A 383 0.20 -13.20 -7.66
N TYR A 384 0.98 -12.45 -8.43
CA TYR A 384 0.56 -11.99 -9.76
C TYR A 384 1.75 -11.51 -10.60
N SER A 385 1.47 -11.28 -11.88
CA SER A 385 2.43 -10.66 -12.80
C SER A 385 1.77 -9.66 -13.75
N PHE A 386 2.58 -8.79 -14.33
CA PHE A 386 2.15 -7.86 -15.37
C PHE A 386 3.32 -7.44 -16.27
N ASP A 387 2.96 -7.02 -17.49
CA ASP A 387 3.90 -6.47 -18.44
C ASP A 387 3.81 -4.93 -18.46
N ALA A 388 4.95 -4.25 -18.46
CA ALA A 388 5.05 -2.81 -18.60
C ALA A 388 6.11 -2.47 -19.67
N GLY A 389 5.67 -2.18 -20.90
CA GLY A 389 6.58 -2.01 -22.03
C GLY A 389 7.50 -3.22 -22.21
N PRO A 390 8.84 -3.05 -22.21
CA PRO A 390 9.80 -4.14 -22.41
C PRO A 390 10.06 -4.99 -21.15
N ALA A 391 9.39 -4.71 -20.03
CA ALA A 391 9.62 -5.37 -18.76
C ALA A 391 8.44 -6.24 -18.35
N HIS A 392 8.76 -7.39 -17.78
CA HIS A 392 7.85 -8.27 -17.06
C HIS A 392 8.18 -8.27 -15.58
N LEU A 393 7.17 -8.11 -14.75
CA LEU A 393 7.28 -8.01 -13.31
C LEU A 393 6.38 -9.07 -12.66
N ALA A 394 6.95 -9.92 -11.81
CA ALA A 394 6.22 -10.94 -11.07
C ALA A 394 6.35 -10.70 -9.56
N VAL A 395 5.22 -10.70 -8.86
CA VAL A 395 5.12 -10.59 -7.42
C VAL A 395 4.73 -11.94 -6.85
N ILE A 396 5.49 -12.44 -5.89
CA ILE A 396 5.23 -13.68 -5.15
C ILE A 396 5.15 -13.40 -3.66
N ASN A 397 4.52 -14.29 -2.90
CA ASN A 397 4.25 -14.10 -1.47
C ASN A 397 5.05 -15.10 -0.63
N SER A 398 6.14 -14.64 -0.01
CA SER A 398 6.97 -15.43 0.91
C SER A 398 6.34 -15.63 2.29
N ASN A 399 5.20 -15.01 2.54
CA ASN A 399 4.44 -15.11 3.78
C ASN A 399 3.03 -15.71 3.55
N TYR A 400 2.83 -16.38 2.41
CA TYR A 400 1.57 -17.01 2.06
C TYR A 400 1.20 -18.10 3.06
N PHE A 401 -0.04 -18.06 3.53
CA PHE A 401 -0.60 -19.00 4.50
C PHE A 401 0.35 -19.23 5.67
N TRP A 402 0.98 -18.15 6.12
CA TRP A 402 1.99 -18.21 7.16
C TRP A 402 1.39 -18.70 8.48
N ARG A 403 2.11 -19.60 9.12
CA ARG A 403 1.85 -20.09 10.46
C ARG A 403 3.02 -19.75 11.35
N SER A 404 2.78 -18.94 12.37
CA SER A 404 3.80 -18.70 13.40
C SER A 404 4.23 -20.01 14.05
N HIS A 405 5.47 -20.09 14.48
CA HIS A 405 6.04 -21.30 15.09
C HIS A 405 5.86 -22.58 14.24
N PHE A 406 6.02 -22.45 12.94
CA PHE A 406 5.86 -23.52 11.94
C PHE A 406 6.60 -24.82 12.34
N TRP A 407 7.78 -24.69 12.95
CA TRP A 407 8.66 -25.80 13.32
C TRP A 407 8.23 -26.53 14.60
N ARG A 408 7.16 -26.13 15.26
CA ARG A 408 6.65 -26.76 16.48
C ARG A 408 5.57 -27.79 16.17
N ASP A 409 5.85 -29.06 16.54
CA ASP A 409 4.89 -30.17 16.38
C ASP A 409 3.64 -30.05 17.26
N ASP A 410 3.73 -29.33 18.39
CA ASP A 410 2.63 -29.11 19.33
C ASP A 410 1.73 -27.90 18.95
N HIS A 411 2.01 -27.23 17.81
CA HIS A 411 1.18 -26.13 17.35
C HIS A 411 -0.22 -26.64 16.97
N PRO A 412 -1.35 -25.96 17.39
CA PRO A 412 -2.71 -26.40 17.07
C PRO A 412 -3.01 -26.59 15.60
N ALA A 413 -2.20 -25.97 14.76
CA ALA A 413 -2.30 -26.03 13.30
C ALA A 413 -1.21 -26.85 12.63
N ALA A 414 -0.56 -27.74 13.38
CA ALA A 414 0.50 -28.61 12.81
C ALA A 414 0.00 -29.30 11.52
N GLY A 415 0.85 -29.31 10.50
CA GLY A 415 0.53 -29.83 9.16
C GLY A 415 -0.29 -28.92 8.25
N ARG A 416 -0.59 -27.65 8.65
CA ARG A 416 -1.28 -26.65 7.81
C ARG A 416 -0.44 -25.38 7.74
N GLY A 417 -0.46 -24.71 6.58
CA GLY A 417 0.30 -23.48 6.34
C GLY A 417 1.82 -23.71 6.23
N PHE A 418 2.56 -22.63 6.13
CA PHE A 418 4.00 -22.61 5.87
C PHE A 418 4.76 -21.79 6.92
N GLY A 419 6.09 -21.92 6.93
CA GLY A 419 6.96 -21.04 7.70
C GLY A 419 7.14 -19.69 7.03
N GLU A 420 7.57 -18.70 7.79
CA GLU A 420 7.97 -17.39 7.30
C GLU A 420 9.11 -17.54 6.28
N GLY A 421 9.03 -16.80 5.17
CA GLY A 421 10.00 -16.92 4.09
C GLY A 421 9.77 -18.09 3.12
N TRP A 422 8.72 -18.89 3.30
CA TRP A 422 8.47 -20.05 2.45
C TRP A 422 7.70 -19.67 1.18
N VAL A 423 8.34 -19.79 0.02
CA VAL A 423 7.65 -19.73 -1.28
C VAL A 423 7.25 -21.16 -1.66
N ASP A 424 5.94 -21.45 -1.65
CA ASP A 424 5.44 -22.80 -1.85
C ASP A 424 5.56 -23.30 -3.32
N ASP A 425 5.34 -24.60 -3.52
CA ASP A 425 5.53 -25.24 -4.82
C ASP A 425 4.57 -24.70 -5.90
N ALA A 426 3.34 -24.35 -5.53
CA ALA A 426 2.36 -23.82 -6.49
C ALA A 426 2.82 -22.46 -7.04
N GLN A 427 3.39 -21.61 -6.18
CA GLN A 427 3.98 -20.35 -6.61
C GLN A 427 5.22 -20.56 -7.50
N LEU A 428 6.11 -21.50 -7.15
CA LEU A 428 7.31 -21.77 -7.94
C LEU A 428 6.96 -22.34 -9.32
N GLU A 429 5.97 -23.24 -9.41
CA GLU A 429 5.51 -23.81 -10.67
C GLU A 429 4.84 -22.75 -11.56
N TRP A 430 4.00 -21.90 -10.95
CA TRP A 430 3.38 -20.77 -11.64
C TRP A 430 4.45 -19.78 -12.14
N LEU A 431 5.41 -19.40 -11.29
CA LEU A 431 6.46 -18.45 -11.64
C LEU A 431 7.35 -18.98 -12.79
N ASP A 432 7.67 -20.28 -12.80
CA ASP A 432 8.43 -20.92 -13.88
C ASP A 432 7.71 -20.81 -15.22
N ALA A 433 6.41 -21.11 -15.23
CA ALA A 433 5.57 -21.00 -16.42
C ALA A 433 5.37 -19.55 -16.88
N ASP A 434 5.17 -18.63 -15.94
CA ASP A 434 4.93 -17.21 -16.20
C ASP A 434 6.17 -16.52 -16.80
N LEU A 435 7.35 -16.73 -16.21
CA LEU A 435 8.62 -16.21 -16.74
C LEU A 435 8.95 -16.77 -18.12
N ALA A 436 8.67 -18.09 -18.37
CA ALA A 436 8.82 -18.68 -19.70
C ALA A 436 7.90 -18.01 -20.72
N ALA A 437 6.61 -17.85 -20.38
CA ALA A 437 5.64 -17.19 -21.25
C ALA A 437 6.00 -15.71 -21.50
N ALA A 438 6.56 -15.01 -20.51
CA ALA A 438 7.05 -13.64 -20.67
C ALA A 438 8.18 -13.57 -21.71
N ARG A 439 9.13 -14.50 -21.67
CA ARG A 439 10.20 -14.61 -22.70
C ARG A 439 9.64 -14.91 -24.08
N GLU A 440 8.65 -15.81 -24.19
CA GLU A 440 7.97 -16.11 -25.45
C GLU A 440 7.23 -14.89 -26.04
N ARG A 441 6.68 -14.02 -25.18
CA ARG A 441 6.08 -12.73 -25.58
C ARG A 441 7.12 -11.68 -25.97
N GLY A 442 8.42 -11.94 -25.79
CA GLY A 442 9.49 -11.04 -26.14
C GLY A 442 9.87 -10.04 -25.05
N GLN A 443 9.49 -10.29 -23.80
CA GLN A 443 9.87 -9.44 -22.68
C GLN A 443 11.38 -9.51 -22.44
N ARG A 444 12.03 -8.32 -22.50
CA ARG A 444 13.50 -8.21 -22.45
C ARG A 444 14.03 -8.22 -21.02
N HIS A 445 13.31 -7.60 -20.09
CA HIS A 445 13.71 -7.44 -18.69
C HIS A 445 12.74 -8.16 -17.78
N LEU A 446 13.24 -9.06 -16.94
CA LEU A 446 12.45 -9.79 -15.96
C LEU A 446 12.86 -9.38 -14.56
N PHE A 447 11.89 -9.03 -13.71
CA PHE A 447 12.05 -8.66 -12.32
C PHE A 447 11.08 -9.46 -11.46
N VAL A 448 11.54 -9.88 -10.27
CA VAL A 448 10.70 -10.59 -9.30
C VAL A 448 10.73 -9.83 -7.97
N PHE A 449 9.62 -9.86 -7.25
CA PHE A 449 9.41 -9.14 -6.00
C PHE A 449 8.82 -10.09 -4.96
N THR A 450 9.40 -10.11 -3.78
CA THR A 450 8.88 -10.81 -2.60
C THR A 450 9.43 -10.18 -1.34
N HIS A 451 8.71 -10.23 -0.25
CA HIS A 451 9.08 -9.51 0.96
C HIS A 451 10.35 -10.03 1.62
N GLU A 452 10.37 -11.30 1.99
CA GLU A 452 11.50 -11.91 2.71
C GLU A 452 12.74 -12.07 1.81
N PRO A 453 13.94 -11.63 2.25
CA PRO A 453 15.15 -11.79 1.46
C PRO A 453 15.76 -13.20 1.59
N GLY A 454 16.31 -13.69 0.48
CA GLY A 454 17.04 -14.97 0.49
C GLY A 454 18.37 -14.91 1.24
N PHE A 455 18.99 -13.73 1.25
CA PHE A 455 20.28 -13.44 1.87
C PHE A 455 20.17 -12.16 2.71
N PRO A 456 19.52 -12.23 3.91
CA PRO A 456 19.33 -11.09 4.79
C PRO A 456 20.67 -10.58 5.34
N ASN A 457 20.76 -9.30 5.68
CA ASN A 457 21.98 -8.70 6.22
C ASN A 457 21.72 -7.62 7.27
N GLY A 458 20.58 -7.66 7.95
CA GLY A 458 20.16 -6.72 8.97
C GLY A 458 19.51 -7.39 10.17
N GLY A 459 18.23 -7.10 10.43
CA GLY A 459 17.49 -7.58 11.59
C GLY A 459 16.99 -9.02 11.49
N HIS A 460 16.77 -9.51 10.27
CA HIS A 460 16.05 -10.76 9.98
C HIS A 460 16.97 -11.92 9.55
N VAL A 461 18.18 -12.01 10.13
CA VAL A 461 19.08 -13.15 9.92
C VAL A 461 18.66 -14.41 10.69
N SER A 462 17.73 -14.28 11.63
CA SER A 462 17.23 -15.38 12.47
C SER A 462 15.94 -16.04 11.97
N ASP A 463 15.33 -15.49 10.93
CA ASP A 463 14.03 -15.90 10.37
C ASP A 463 14.03 -15.84 8.83
N GLY A 464 12.87 -15.67 8.20
CA GLY A 464 12.71 -15.54 6.76
C GLY A 464 13.22 -16.75 5.97
N MET A 465 13.88 -16.50 4.84
CA MET A 465 14.43 -17.58 3.99
C MET A 465 15.76 -18.16 4.50
N TRP A 466 16.32 -17.63 5.59
CA TRP A 466 17.63 -18.03 6.09
C TRP A 466 17.60 -18.83 7.41
N TRP A 467 16.88 -18.36 8.42
CA TRP A 467 16.79 -19.00 9.74
C TRP A 467 18.14 -19.40 10.35
N GLU A 468 19.15 -18.54 10.24
CA GLU A 468 20.54 -18.82 10.66
C GLU A 468 21.12 -20.13 10.08
N GLY A 469 20.60 -20.60 8.95
CA GLY A 469 20.99 -21.88 8.34
C GLY A 469 20.53 -23.13 9.07
N ARG A 470 19.59 -23.01 10.03
CA ARG A 470 19.16 -24.13 10.88
C ARG A 470 18.13 -25.05 10.24
N HIS A 471 17.49 -24.63 9.15
CA HIS A 471 16.42 -25.36 8.46
C HIS A 471 16.81 -25.72 7.02
N PRO A 472 17.41 -26.93 6.79
CA PRO A 472 17.89 -27.34 5.46
C PRO A 472 16.81 -27.31 4.38
N GLU A 473 15.55 -27.60 4.72
CA GLU A 473 14.41 -27.55 3.81
C GLU A 473 14.11 -26.12 3.35
N MET A 474 14.21 -25.12 4.23
CA MET A 474 14.06 -23.71 3.88
C MET A 474 15.16 -23.28 2.92
N LEU A 475 16.42 -23.65 3.22
CA LEU A 475 17.55 -23.35 2.33
C LEU A 475 17.38 -24.00 0.96
N ALA A 476 16.91 -25.25 0.92
CA ALA A 476 16.66 -25.95 -0.35
C ALA A 476 15.58 -25.26 -1.18
N GLN A 477 14.50 -24.77 -0.54
CA GLN A 477 13.42 -24.05 -1.21
C GLN A 477 13.87 -22.67 -1.70
N ARG A 478 14.63 -21.92 -0.88
CA ARG A 478 15.29 -20.68 -1.30
C ARG A 478 16.19 -20.90 -2.52
N ASP A 479 17.05 -21.90 -2.47
CA ASP A 479 18.00 -22.19 -3.54
C ASP A 479 17.28 -22.64 -4.82
N ARG A 480 16.15 -23.35 -4.69
CA ARG A 480 15.28 -23.69 -5.82
C ARG A 480 14.71 -22.43 -6.48
N LEU A 481 14.22 -21.46 -5.70
CA LEU A 481 13.77 -20.17 -6.21
C LEU A 481 14.89 -19.46 -6.98
N PHE A 482 16.06 -19.29 -6.38
CA PHE A 482 17.18 -18.58 -7.02
C PHE A 482 17.67 -19.28 -8.31
N ARG A 483 17.72 -20.62 -8.35
CA ARG A 483 18.04 -21.36 -9.58
C ARG A 483 16.99 -21.15 -10.67
N LEU A 484 15.70 -21.11 -10.30
CA LEU A 484 14.61 -20.80 -11.23
C LEU A 484 14.79 -19.39 -11.82
N LEU A 485 15.04 -18.39 -11.00
CA LEU A 485 15.27 -17.02 -11.45
C LEU A 485 16.47 -16.91 -12.40
N ALA A 486 17.58 -17.55 -12.04
CA ALA A 486 18.79 -17.56 -12.86
C ALA A 486 18.56 -18.22 -14.24
N ARG A 487 17.85 -19.35 -14.29
CA ARG A 487 17.50 -20.07 -15.53
C ARG A 487 16.74 -19.17 -16.52
N HIS A 488 15.78 -18.39 -16.05
CA HIS A 488 15.02 -17.46 -16.89
C HIS A 488 15.72 -16.13 -17.17
N GLY A 489 16.88 -15.90 -16.54
CA GLY A 489 17.64 -14.65 -16.70
C GLY A 489 16.96 -13.46 -16.06
N VAL A 490 16.37 -13.65 -14.89
CA VAL A 490 15.86 -12.55 -14.04
C VAL A 490 17.04 -11.66 -13.66
N ALA A 491 16.92 -10.37 -13.90
CA ALA A 491 17.99 -9.40 -13.66
C ALA A 491 18.16 -9.11 -12.17
N ALA A 492 17.06 -8.98 -11.45
CA ALA A 492 17.06 -8.75 -10.02
C ALA A 492 15.79 -9.32 -9.36
N ILE A 493 15.94 -9.77 -8.12
CA ILE A 493 14.84 -9.96 -7.18
C ILE A 493 14.90 -8.86 -6.12
N PHE A 494 13.75 -8.23 -5.87
CA PHE A 494 13.61 -7.13 -4.91
C PHE A 494 12.87 -7.59 -3.66
N HIS A 495 13.33 -7.09 -2.51
CA HIS A 495 12.83 -7.47 -1.19
C HIS A 495 12.58 -6.25 -0.29
N GLY A 496 11.82 -6.46 0.78
CA GLY A 496 11.69 -5.61 1.95
C GLY A 496 12.27 -6.26 3.20
N ASP A 497 11.49 -6.24 4.30
CA ASP A 497 11.72 -6.89 5.59
C ASP A 497 12.93 -6.32 6.36
N GLU A 498 14.07 -6.28 5.74
CA GLU A 498 15.28 -5.63 6.25
C GLU A 498 15.18 -4.11 6.07
N HIS A 499 14.99 -3.38 7.15
CA HIS A 499 14.77 -1.93 7.13
C HIS A 499 16.03 -1.13 6.74
N ASN A 500 16.60 -1.49 5.60
CA ASN A 500 17.80 -0.87 5.03
C ASN A 500 17.77 -0.97 3.50
N TYR A 501 18.73 -0.34 2.87
CA TYR A 501 19.12 -0.63 1.50
C TYR A 501 20.31 -1.57 1.52
N SER A 502 20.22 -2.65 0.77
CA SER A 502 21.41 -3.46 0.47
C SER A 502 21.29 -4.14 -0.88
N ARG A 503 22.46 -4.44 -1.44
CA ARG A 503 22.60 -5.10 -2.73
C ARG A 503 23.63 -6.21 -2.64
N THR A 504 23.16 -7.44 -2.84
CA THR A 504 23.99 -8.66 -2.77
C THR A 504 24.10 -9.28 -4.15
N ARG A 505 25.30 -9.70 -4.53
CA ARG A 505 25.55 -10.44 -5.77
C ARG A 505 25.38 -11.92 -5.50
N VAL A 506 24.26 -12.49 -5.90
CA VAL A 506 24.01 -13.92 -5.77
C VAL A 506 24.64 -14.65 -6.94
N HIS A 507 25.48 -15.65 -6.67
CA HIS A 507 26.26 -16.41 -7.65
C HIS A 507 26.40 -17.88 -7.22
N ASP A 508 27.01 -18.72 -8.05
CA ASP A 508 27.15 -20.15 -7.83
C ASP A 508 27.83 -20.51 -6.48
N GLY A 509 28.73 -19.67 -5.97
CA GLY A 509 29.32 -19.86 -4.64
C GLY A 509 28.36 -19.65 -3.45
N LEU A 510 27.20 -19.06 -3.66
CA LEU A 510 26.13 -18.87 -2.65
C LEU A 510 24.98 -19.86 -2.85
N VAL A 511 24.65 -20.18 -4.10
CA VAL A 511 23.61 -21.14 -4.48
C VAL A 511 24.21 -22.12 -5.48
N ASP A 512 24.49 -23.32 -5.02
CA ASP A 512 25.12 -24.38 -5.84
C ASP A 512 24.31 -24.68 -7.11
N GLY A 513 24.97 -24.70 -8.27
CA GLY A 513 24.36 -24.92 -9.57
C GLY A 513 23.59 -23.69 -10.13
N LEU A 514 23.86 -22.48 -9.67
CA LEU A 514 23.29 -21.27 -10.22
C LEU A 514 23.90 -20.97 -11.61
N GLU A 515 23.11 -21.06 -12.67
CA GLU A 515 23.55 -20.94 -14.06
C GLU A 515 24.17 -19.59 -14.41
N ARG A 516 23.68 -18.53 -13.80
CA ARG A 516 24.15 -17.14 -13.94
C ARG A 516 23.88 -16.31 -12.69
N PRO A 517 24.73 -15.34 -12.39
CA PRO A 517 24.53 -14.51 -11.21
C PRO A 517 23.37 -13.51 -11.43
N LEU A 518 22.66 -13.17 -10.34
CA LEU A 518 21.62 -12.13 -10.33
C LEU A 518 21.79 -11.20 -9.13
N TRP A 519 21.08 -10.07 -9.16
CA TRP A 519 21.06 -9.17 -8.03
C TRP A 519 19.91 -9.52 -7.09
N GLN A 520 20.22 -9.61 -5.80
CA GLN A 520 19.24 -9.42 -4.73
C GLN A 520 19.35 -7.99 -4.24
N VAL A 521 18.21 -7.26 -4.21
CA VAL A 521 18.14 -5.87 -3.80
C VAL A 521 17.09 -5.73 -2.70
N ILE A 522 17.50 -5.29 -1.53
CA ILE A 522 16.62 -4.97 -0.41
C ILE A 522 16.34 -3.47 -0.44
N SER A 523 15.08 -3.07 -0.31
CA SER A 523 14.62 -1.68 -0.34
C SER A 523 13.62 -1.37 0.79
N GLY A 524 13.98 -1.72 2.03
CA GLY A 524 13.15 -1.59 3.23
C GLY A 524 13.20 -0.23 3.93
N GLY A 525 13.36 0.87 3.17
CA GLY A 525 13.60 2.20 3.71
C GLY A 525 12.41 3.14 3.79
N ALA A 526 11.15 2.66 3.62
CA ALA A 526 10.01 3.56 3.47
C ALA A 526 9.37 4.04 4.80
N GLY A 527 9.98 3.77 5.96
CA GLY A 527 9.49 4.37 7.20
C GLY A 527 9.70 3.57 8.48
N ALA A 528 9.91 2.27 8.37
CA ALA A 528 10.17 1.40 9.51
C ALA A 528 11.50 1.73 10.23
N PRO A 529 11.67 1.34 11.50
CA PRO A 529 12.91 1.57 12.24
C PRO A 529 14.10 0.88 11.56
N TYR A 530 15.25 1.55 11.51
CA TYR A 530 16.43 1.04 10.79
C TYR A 530 17.08 -0.17 11.46
N TYR A 531 17.61 -1.06 10.61
CA TYR A 531 18.55 -2.11 11.03
C TYR A 531 19.97 -1.78 10.57
N ALA A 532 20.94 -2.05 11.47
CA ALA A 532 22.35 -2.01 11.13
C ALA A 532 22.74 -3.21 10.28
N GLN A 533 23.84 -3.09 9.53
CA GLN A 533 24.36 -4.20 8.75
C GLN A 533 24.86 -5.34 9.66
N GLU A 534 24.29 -6.54 9.50
CA GLU A 534 24.86 -7.75 10.07
C GLU A 534 26.03 -8.24 9.18
N ARG A 535 27.20 -8.37 9.79
CA ARG A 535 28.42 -8.76 9.10
C ARG A 535 28.87 -10.20 9.39
N GLY A 536 28.16 -10.86 10.30
CA GLY A 536 28.43 -12.27 10.68
C GLY A 536 27.84 -13.31 9.73
N VAL A 537 27.19 -12.89 8.65
CA VAL A 537 26.58 -13.80 7.67
C VAL A 537 27.57 -14.34 6.66
N PRO A 538 27.39 -15.57 6.16
CA PRO A 538 28.34 -16.22 5.22
C PRO A 538 28.59 -15.43 3.92
N TRP A 539 27.61 -14.61 3.47
CA TRP A 539 27.67 -13.81 2.24
C TRP A 539 28.05 -12.35 2.47
N ALA A 540 28.59 -12.00 3.65
CA ALA A 540 28.93 -10.59 3.96
C ALA A 540 29.89 -9.97 2.92
N SER A 541 30.78 -10.76 2.31
CA SER A 541 31.69 -10.32 1.23
C SER A 541 30.99 -10.04 -0.10
N ASP A 542 29.77 -10.54 -0.31
CA ASP A 542 28.98 -10.41 -1.54
C ASP A 542 27.97 -9.28 -1.47
N VAL A 543 27.80 -8.66 -0.30
CA VAL A 543 27.08 -7.41 -0.12
C VAL A 543 27.90 -6.27 -0.75
N ARG A 544 27.44 -5.76 -1.87
CA ARG A 544 28.15 -4.76 -2.69
C ARG A 544 27.82 -3.32 -2.31
N ALA A 545 26.69 -3.11 -1.66
CA ALA A 545 26.27 -1.81 -1.14
C ALA A 545 25.37 -2.01 0.08
N PHE A 546 25.44 -1.08 1.01
CA PHE A 546 24.58 -1.00 2.19
C PHE A 546 24.37 0.45 2.62
N ASP A 547 23.14 0.83 2.94
CA ASP A 547 22.78 2.13 3.54
C ASP A 547 21.51 1.98 4.38
N ALA A 548 21.48 2.54 5.59
CA ALA A 548 20.31 2.47 6.47
C ALA A 548 19.36 3.69 6.36
N ARG A 549 19.64 4.63 5.44
CA ARG A 549 18.80 5.83 5.28
C ARG A 549 17.50 5.51 4.56
N GLN A 550 16.45 6.29 4.83
CA GLN A 550 15.18 6.26 4.09
C GLN A 550 15.42 6.53 2.61
N HIS A 551 14.88 5.68 1.75
CA HIS A 551 15.20 5.66 0.31
C HIS A 551 14.09 4.99 -0.51
N PHE A 552 14.20 5.13 -1.82
CA PHE A 552 13.55 4.31 -2.82
C PHE A 552 14.57 3.91 -3.90
N VAL A 553 14.31 2.80 -4.56
CA VAL A 553 15.10 2.35 -5.72
C VAL A 553 14.35 2.73 -6.99
N LEU A 554 15.03 3.39 -7.92
CA LEU A 554 14.52 3.61 -9.29
C LEU A 554 15.16 2.58 -10.21
N VAL A 555 14.34 1.93 -11.02
CA VAL A 555 14.77 1.10 -12.13
C VAL A 555 14.46 1.87 -13.42
N GLU A 556 15.51 2.15 -14.18
CA GLU A 556 15.49 2.93 -15.43
C GLU A 556 15.82 1.99 -16.60
N ILE A 557 14.86 1.78 -17.51
CA ILE A 557 15.00 0.93 -18.69
C ILE A 557 15.05 1.83 -19.92
N ASP A 558 16.02 1.58 -20.80
CA ASP A 558 16.19 2.26 -22.08
C ASP A 558 16.62 1.23 -23.14
N GLY A 559 15.67 0.72 -23.91
CA GLY A 559 15.91 -0.37 -24.83
C GLY A 559 16.35 -1.65 -24.14
N ASP A 560 17.55 -2.13 -24.46
CA ASP A 560 18.15 -3.34 -23.85
C ASP A 560 18.89 -3.06 -22.53
N ASP A 561 19.12 -1.80 -22.21
CA ASP A 561 19.79 -1.38 -20.99
C ASP A 561 18.78 -1.25 -19.83
N ALA A 562 19.17 -1.75 -18.66
CA ALA A 562 18.44 -1.54 -17.42
C ALA A 562 19.41 -1.19 -16.29
N ARG A 563 19.12 -0.12 -15.56
CA ARG A 563 19.96 0.39 -14.47
C ARG A 563 19.11 0.66 -13.23
N ALA A 564 19.74 0.53 -12.07
CA ALA A 564 19.13 0.93 -10.82
C ALA A 564 19.87 2.13 -10.21
N ARG A 565 19.10 3.04 -9.62
CA ARG A 565 19.58 4.19 -8.87
C ARG A 565 18.83 4.29 -7.56
N VAL A 566 19.56 4.31 -6.45
CA VAL A 566 18.99 4.41 -5.11
C VAL A 566 19.02 5.85 -4.67
N VAL A 567 17.86 6.38 -4.29
CA VAL A 567 17.69 7.81 -3.96
C VAL A 567 17.19 7.93 -2.52
N SER A 568 17.92 8.69 -1.71
CA SER A 568 17.50 8.98 -0.33
C SER A 568 16.28 9.89 -0.29
N ARG A 569 15.61 9.94 0.85
CA ARG A 569 14.50 10.90 1.12
C ARG A 569 14.89 12.36 0.84
N THR A 570 16.16 12.70 0.99
CA THR A 570 16.69 14.06 0.73
C THR A 570 17.09 14.30 -0.72
N GLY A 571 16.97 13.28 -1.59
CA GLY A 571 17.31 13.38 -3.02
C GLY A 571 18.78 13.06 -3.35
N GLU A 572 19.57 12.59 -2.37
CA GLU A 572 20.95 12.14 -2.60
C GLU A 572 20.95 10.76 -3.26
N THR A 573 21.80 10.54 -4.27
CA THR A 573 22.02 9.21 -4.82
C THR A 573 22.94 8.41 -3.92
N LEU A 574 22.42 7.29 -3.36
CA LEU A 574 23.14 6.40 -2.45
C LEU A 574 23.95 5.34 -3.20
N ASP A 575 23.41 4.81 -4.29
CA ASP A 575 24.05 3.79 -5.13
C ASP A 575 23.57 3.91 -6.58
N ARG A 576 24.37 3.35 -7.50
CA ARG A 576 24.03 3.14 -8.92
C ARG A 576 24.68 1.85 -9.40
N PHE A 577 23.93 1.04 -10.12
CA PHE A 577 24.45 -0.19 -10.69
C PHE A 577 23.68 -0.59 -11.95
N ASP A 578 24.35 -1.42 -12.75
CA ASP A 578 23.79 -1.98 -13.96
C ASP A 578 23.04 -3.28 -13.64
N LEU A 579 21.82 -3.41 -14.15
CA LEU A 579 21.00 -4.62 -14.03
C LEU A 579 21.23 -5.57 -15.21
N THR A 580 21.76 -5.06 -16.34
CA THR A 580 22.11 -5.89 -17.51
C THR A 580 23.38 -6.69 -17.30
N ASP A 581 24.33 -6.23 -16.48
CA ASP A 581 25.54 -6.97 -16.10
C ASP A 581 25.25 -8.28 -15.35
N ALA A 582 24.02 -8.50 -14.94
CA ALA A 582 23.58 -9.76 -14.35
C ALA A 582 23.24 -10.84 -15.39
N ARG A 583 23.15 -10.48 -16.69
CA ARG A 583 22.79 -11.42 -17.76
C ARG A 583 23.90 -12.35 -18.16
#